data_184dd742df668c0484599b67a30bbf47
#
_entry.id   184dd742df668c0484599b67a30bbf47
#
_cell.length_a   1.000
_cell.length_b   1.000
_cell.length_c   1.000
_cell.angle_alpha   90.00
_cell.angle_beta   90.00
_cell.angle_gamma   90.00
#
_symmetry.space_group_name_H-M   'P 1'
#
loop_
_entity.id
_entity.type
_entity.pdbx_description
1 polymer ?
#
loop_
_entity_poly.entity_id
_entity_poly.type
_entity_poly.pdbx_seq_one_letter_code
_entity_poly.pdbx_strand_id
1 'polypeptide(L)'
;MKRTLALMMSLLFVVMLCACGGEKWPTSGLGAMLPKPSAGTVKSINEFDQKFSAMVESISKDGYENYVSACKDKGFTVDAEEAPDYTAFNEDGYKLRLNYMESSKMLDIDLDKPIEMGTLRWPDSALGKAVPKPDSDKGKVETDTESQFIVYVGGFEIDKLDSYIEACIKAGFTVDYDRGDKYYHAYDKNNYYLKISYEGFQTICIEASVKEEETTATQNTDDTKKEDTSKSAKADSSKTDSSKSASSASSSSNSDSGEVSADFKEMMDEYESFMDSYVDFMQRYKDSDNPASMMAEYSEMMKKYSEFMNKVNAVNTNDLSAADYAYYLEVTARVNKKLASVA
;
A
#
# COMPACT_ATOMS: atom_id res chain seq x y z
N MET A 1 20.28 -11.02 -4.76
CA MET A 1 20.85 -9.70 -5.13
C MET A 1 20.70 -9.30 -6.61
N LYS A 2 20.48 -10.19 -7.58
CA LYS A 2 20.28 -9.80 -9.00
C LYS A 2 18.80 -9.58 -9.40
N ARG A 3 17.84 -10.04 -8.62
CA ARG A 3 16.39 -9.89 -8.93
C ARG A 3 15.75 -8.64 -8.34
N THR A 4 16.27 -8.11 -7.25
CA THR A 4 15.80 -6.85 -6.64
C THR A 4 16.28 -5.60 -7.39
N LEU A 5 17.38 -5.70 -8.15
CA LEU A 5 17.87 -4.58 -8.96
C LEU A 5 17.02 -4.35 -10.24
N ALA A 6 16.39 -5.41 -10.75
CA ALA A 6 15.53 -5.32 -11.94
C ALA A 6 14.16 -4.67 -11.63
N LEU A 7 13.64 -4.84 -10.41
CA LEU A 7 12.38 -4.22 -9.97
C LEU A 7 12.52 -2.71 -9.72
N MET A 8 13.70 -2.24 -9.33
CA MET A 8 13.95 -0.81 -9.13
C MET A 8 14.23 -0.03 -10.41
N MET A 9 14.74 -0.69 -11.46
CA MET A 9 14.96 -0.02 -12.75
C MET A 9 13.66 0.23 -13.53
N SER A 10 12.56 -0.47 -13.23
CA SER A 10 11.29 -0.25 -13.92
C SER A 10 10.51 0.97 -13.40
N LEU A 11 10.80 1.45 -12.17
CA LEU A 11 10.08 2.59 -11.59
C LEU A 11 10.52 3.96 -12.14
N LEU A 12 11.66 4.02 -12.82
CA LEU A 12 12.25 5.28 -13.29
C LEU A 12 12.06 5.58 -14.78
N PHE A 13 11.41 4.69 -15.54
CA PHE A 13 11.27 4.89 -16.99
C PHE A 13 9.95 5.56 -17.42
N VAL A 14 9.16 6.08 -16.47
CA VAL A 14 7.79 6.58 -16.74
C VAL A 14 7.68 8.10 -16.78
N VAL A 15 8.76 8.85 -16.95
CA VAL A 15 8.65 10.31 -17.15
C VAL A 15 9.19 10.69 -18.52
N MET A 16 8.56 10.22 -19.57
CA MET A 16 8.68 10.86 -20.89
C MET A 16 7.44 10.58 -21.72
N LEU A 17 6.62 11.58 -21.81
CA LEU A 17 5.85 12.04 -22.98
C LEU A 17 4.58 12.79 -22.54
N CYS A 18 4.70 13.97 -21.96
CA CYS A 18 3.63 14.96 -22.00
C CYS A 18 3.80 15.85 -23.22
N ALA A 19 3.30 15.39 -24.39
CA ALA A 19 2.99 16.27 -25.50
C ALA A 19 1.48 16.57 -25.45
N CYS A 20 1.10 17.82 -25.58
CA CYS A 20 -0.27 18.31 -25.71
C CYS A 20 -1.09 17.49 -26.74
N GLY A 21 -1.99 16.67 -26.23
CA GLY A 21 -2.88 15.76 -26.97
C GLY A 21 -2.95 14.49 -26.17
N GLY A 22 -4.14 13.99 -25.79
CA GLY A 22 -4.31 12.82 -24.94
C GLY A 22 -3.35 11.68 -25.31
N GLU A 23 -2.84 10.97 -24.31
CA GLU A 23 -1.86 9.92 -24.51
C GLU A 23 -2.35 8.86 -25.49
N LYS A 24 -1.44 8.34 -26.31
CA LYS A 24 -1.77 7.29 -27.26
C LYS A 24 -1.95 5.97 -26.52
N TRP A 25 -3.10 5.33 -26.72
CA TRP A 25 -3.36 4.01 -26.17
C TRP A 25 -2.32 2.99 -26.63
N PRO A 26 -1.79 2.13 -25.74
CA PRO A 26 -0.76 1.15 -26.09
C PRO A 26 -1.25 0.14 -27.13
N THR A 27 -0.35 -0.27 -28.02
CA THR A 27 -0.59 -1.32 -29.02
C THR A 27 0.17 -2.61 -28.71
N SER A 28 0.93 -2.64 -27.62
CA SER A 28 1.68 -3.79 -27.11
C SER A 28 1.64 -3.77 -25.58
N GLY A 29 2.08 -4.83 -24.94
CA GLY A 29 2.11 -4.95 -23.47
C GLY A 29 0.71 -5.17 -22.86
N LEU A 30 0.58 -4.87 -21.57
CA LEU A 30 -0.66 -5.06 -20.82
C LEU A 30 -1.79 -4.15 -21.33
N GLY A 31 -1.47 -2.90 -21.64
CA GLY A 31 -2.46 -1.94 -22.12
C GLY A 31 -3.10 -2.35 -23.46
N ALA A 32 -2.41 -3.14 -24.29
CA ALA A 32 -2.96 -3.65 -25.54
C ALA A 32 -4.03 -4.75 -25.36
N MET A 33 -4.10 -5.36 -24.16
CA MET A 33 -5.14 -6.33 -23.82
C MET A 33 -6.50 -5.66 -23.60
N LEU A 34 -6.50 -4.36 -23.30
CA LEU A 34 -7.70 -3.58 -23.04
C LEU A 34 -8.16 -2.83 -24.29
N PRO A 35 -9.47 -2.59 -24.43
CA PRO A 35 -9.96 -1.69 -25.47
C PRO A 35 -9.52 -0.25 -25.16
N LYS A 36 -9.27 0.55 -26.21
CA LYS A 36 -9.10 1.99 -26.02
C LYS A 36 -10.45 2.61 -25.60
N PRO A 37 -10.50 3.45 -24.55
CA PRO A 37 -11.69 4.21 -24.22
C PRO A 37 -12.20 5.01 -25.41
N SER A 38 -13.50 4.86 -25.72
CA SER A 38 -14.16 5.56 -26.84
C SER A 38 -14.69 6.94 -26.45
N ALA A 39 -14.75 7.24 -25.12
CA ALA A 39 -15.21 8.49 -24.54
C ALA A 39 -14.20 9.00 -23.53
N GLY A 40 -14.26 10.30 -23.23
CA GLY A 40 -13.30 10.95 -22.34
C GLY A 40 -11.95 11.23 -23.00
N THR A 41 -11.00 11.69 -22.20
CA THR A 41 -9.63 12.00 -22.61
C THR A 41 -8.66 11.20 -21.77
N VAL A 42 -7.84 10.35 -22.39
CA VAL A 42 -6.77 9.62 -21.70
C VAL A 42 -5.73 10.64 -21.22
N LYS A 43 -5.57 10.76 -19.91
CA LYS A 43 -4.72 11.76 -19.26
C LYS A 43 -3.34 11.22 -18.95
N SER A 44 -3.28 9.99 -18.45
CA SER A 44 -2.03 9.33 -18.10
C SER A 44 -2.11 7.84 -18.37
N ILE A 45 -0.99 7.27 -18.74
CA ILE A 45 -0.79 5.83 -18.91
C ILE A 45 0.52 5.47 -18.22
N ASN A 46 0.47 4.45 -17.34
CA ASN A 46 1.64 3.88 -16.69
C ASN A 46 1.62 2.39 -16.91
N GLU A 47 2.71 1.84 -17.41
CA GLU A 47 2.85 0.40 -17.60
C GLU A 47 4.14 -0.10 -16.95
N PHE A 48 3.98 -1.02 -16.00
CA PHE A 48 5.06 -1.70 -15.29
C PHE A 48 5.04 -3.19 -15.66
N ASP A 49 6.07 -3.91 -15.22
CA ASP A 49 6.14 -5.35 -15.53
C ASP A 49 4.89 -6.13 -15.04
N GLN A 50 4.34 -5.79 -13.90
CA GLN A 50 3.21 -6.51 -13.28
C GLN A 50 1.87 -5.79 -13.39
N LYS A 51 1.84 -4.52 -13.81
CA LYS A 51 0.64 -3.69 -13.75
C LYS A 51 0.61 -2.66 -14.88
N PHE A 52 -0.58 -2.47 -15.45
CA PHE A 52 -0.93 -1.33 -16.28
C PHE A 52 -1.94 -0.45 -15.53
N SER A 53 -1.79 0.86 -15.62
CA SER A 53 -2.74 1.84 -15.09
C SER A 53 -2.97 2.95 -16.09
N ALA A 54 -4.21 3.40 -16.23
CA ALA A 54 -4.54 4.57 -17.03
C ALA A 54 -5.64 5.39 -16.36
N MET A 55 -5.58 6.71 -16.55
CA MET A 55 -6.60 7.65 -16.10
C MET A 55 -7.28 8.30 -17.29
N VAL A 56 -8.61 8.34 -17.27
CA VAL A 56 -9.46 8.99 -18.29
C VAL A 56 -10.28 10.07 -17.65
N GLU A 57 -10.13 11.30 -18.11
CA GLU A 57 -10.89 12.47 -17.66
C GLU A 57 -12.07 12.76 -18.58
N SER A 58 -13.07 13.50 -18.04
CA SER A 58 -14.24 13.95 -18.80
C SER A 58 -15.07 12.81 -19.43
N ILE A 59 -15.08 11.64 -18.79
CA ILE A 59 -15.91 10.50 -19.20
C ILE A 59 -17.26 10.58 -18.51
N SER A 60 -18.36 10.44 -19.28
CA SER A 60 -19.71 10.35 -18.75
C SER A 60 -19.99 8.95 -18.21
N LYS A 61 -21.06 8.81 -17.42
CA LYS A 61 -21.53 7.50 -16.95
C LYS A 61 -21.80 6.54 -18.10
N ASP A 62 -22.49 6.99 -19.15
CA ASP A 62 -22.72 6.17 -20.35
C ASP A 62 -21.40 5.78 -21.03
N GLY A 63 -20.40 6.69 -21.02
CA GLY A 63 -19.07 6.39 -21.54
C GLY A 63 -18.35 5.30 -20.72
N TYR A 64 -18.49 5.35 -19.41
CA TYR A 64 -17.99 4.29 -18.51
C TYR A 64 -18.69 2.96 -18.74
N GLU A 65 -20.03 2.93 -18.78
CA GLU A 65 -20.81 1.71 -19.02
C GLU A 65 -20.47 1.07 -20.36
N ASN A 66 -20.30 1.88 -21.40
CA ASN A 66 -19.83 1.42 -22.71
C ASN A 66 -18.41 0.84 -22.65
N TYR A 67 -17.53 1.43 -21.82
CA TYR A 67 -16.17 0.92 -21.63
C TYR A 67 -16.17 -0.41 -20.88
N VAL A 68 -16.98 -0.56 -19.82
CA VAL A 68 -17.20 -1.84 -19.15
C VAL A 68 -17.66 -2.91 -20.13
N SER A 69 -18.63 -2.59 -20.98
CA SER A 69 -19.12 -3.52 -22.02
C SER A 69 -18.00 -3.94 -22.98
N ALA A 70 -17.19 -2.99 -23.45
CA ALA A 70 -16.05 -3.29 -24.31
C ALA A 70 -14.98 -4.15 -23.63
N CYS A 71 -14.77 -4.00 -22.31
CA CYS A 71 -13.89 -4.87 -21.54
C CYS A 71 -14.47 -6.29 -21.39
N LYS A 72 -15.78 -6.41 -21.18
CA LYS A 72 -16.48 -7.71 -21.20
C LYS A 72 -16.31 -8.42 -22.54
N ASP A 73 -16.42 -7.71 -23.65
CA ASP A 73 -16.19 -8.26 -25.01
C ASP A 73 -14.72 -8.71 -25.22
N LYS A 74 -13.78 -8.19 -24.42
CA LYS A 74 -12.38 -8.65 -24.37
C LYS A 74 -12.14 -9.84 -23.45
N GLY A 75 -13.19 -10.37 -22.83
CA GLY A 75 -13.11 -11.55 -21.99
C GLY A 75 -12.92 -11.27 -20.49
N PHE A 76 -12.98 -10.02 -20.04
CA PHE A 76 -12.94 -9.68 -18.61
C PHE A 76 -14.32 -9.89 -17.97
N THR A 77 -14.66 -11.16 -17.69
CA THR A 77 -15.99 -11.60 -17.21
C THR A 77 -15.93 -12.62 -16.09
N VAL A 78 -14.75 -13.17 -15.78
CA VAL A 78 -14.58 -14.18 -14.72
C VAL A 78 -14.61 -13.48 -13.37
N ASP A 79 -15.39 -14.01 -12.42
CA ASP A 79 -15.58 -13.47 -11.07
C ASP A 79 -15.95 -11.98 -11.07
N ALA A 80 -16.76 -11.55 -12.04
CA ALA A 80 -17.09 -10.15 -12.22
C ALA A 80 -17.93 -9.60 -11.06
N GLU A 81 -17.52 -8.45 -10.52
CA GLU A 81 -18.25 -7.62 -9.57
C GLU A 81 -18.55 -6.27 -10.22
N GLU A 82 -19.78 -5.76 -10.05
CA GLU A 82 -20.23 -4.55 -10.74
C GLU A 82 -20.38 -3.34 -9.80
N ALA A 83 -20.27 -3.53 -8.49
CA ALA A 83 -20.44 -2.45 -7.51
C ALA A 83 -19.49 -2.64 -6.32
N PRO A 84 -18.91 -1.54 -5.74
CA PRO A 84 -19.03 -0.14 -6.23
C PRO A 84 -18.26 0.11 -7.53
N ASP A 85 -17.23 -0.69 -7.85
CA ASP A 85 -16.39 -0.64 -9.03
C ASP A 85 -16.55 -1.90 -9.87
N TYR A 86 -16.29 -1.81 -11.17
CA TYR A 86 -16.21 -3.01 -11.98
C TYR A 86 -14.86 -3.70 -11.75
N THR A 87 -14.90 -4.92 -11.26
CA THR A 87 -13.71 -5.78 -11.15
C THR A 87 -14.00 -7.12 -11.81
N ALA A 88 -13.09 -7.61 -12.65
CA ALA A 88 -13.22 -8.92 -13.27
C ALA A 88 -11.86 -9.48 -13.68
N PHE A 89 -11.79 -10.78 -13.90
CA PHE A 89 -10.63 -11.43 -14.50
C PHE A 89 -10.96 -11.87 -15.93
N ASN A 90 -9.91 -12.04 -16.74
CA ASN A 90 -10.01 -12.81 -17.98
C ASN A 90 -9.67 -14.28 -17.71
N GLU A 91 -9.77 -15.14 -18.73
CA GLU A 91 -9.49 -16.58 -18.64
C GLU A 91 -8.03 -16.90 -18.27
N ASP A 92 -7.10 -15.99 -18.52
CA ASP A 92 -5.68 -16.11 -18.18
C ASP A 92 -5.35 -15.60 -16.77
N GLY A 93 -6.33 -15.05 -16.05
CA GLY A 93 -6.20 -14.57 -14.68
C GLY A 93 -5.69 -13.12 -14.53
N TYR A 94 -5.66 -12.33 -15.61
CA TYR A 94 -5.41 -10.90 -15.51
C TYR A 94 -6.59 -10.23 -14.84
N LYS A 95 -6.32 -9.41 -13.80
CA LYS A 95 -7.34 -8.72 -12.99
C LYS A 95 -7.54 -7.30 -13.48
N LEU A 96 -8.71 -7.00 -14.02
CA LEU A 96 -9.14 -5.66 -14.38
C LEU A 96 -9.92 -5.04 -13.23
N ARG A 97 -9.62 -3.77 -12.92
CA ARG A 97 -10.42 -2.91 -12.04
C ARG A 97 -10.69 -1.59 -12.74
N LEU A 98 -11.96 -1.17 -12.72
CA LEU A 98 -12.44 0.08 -13.30
C LEU A 98 -13.14 0.88 -12.20
N ASN A 99 -12.49 1.92 -11.69
CA ASN A 99 -13.05 2.80 -10.68
C ASN A 99 -13.56 4.08 -11.34
N TYR A 100 -14.89 4.27 -11.33
CA TYR A 100 -15.54 5.44 -11.92
C TYR A 100 -16.01 6.42 -10.86
N MET A 101 -15.42 7.59 -10.86
CA MET A 101 -15.78 8.71 -9.99
C MET A 101 -16.75 9.65 -10.72
N GLU A 102 -18.05 9.48 -10.49
CA GLU A 102 -19.12 10.25 -11.17
C GLU A 102 -18.99 11.76 -10.93
N SER A 103 -18.64 12.19 -9.72
CA SER A 103 -18.51 13.59 -9.35
C SER A 103 -17.43 14.35 -10.11
N SER A 104 -16.30 13.70 -10.39
CA SER A 104 -15.18 14.26 -11.14
C SER A 104 -15.17 13.86 -12.61
N LYS A 105 -16.07 12.95 -13.02
CA LYS A 105 -16.11 12.33 -14.35
C LYS A 105 -14.76 11.72 -14.73
N MET A 106 -14.15 11.00 -13.79
CA MET A 106 -12.89 10.33 -13.96
C MET A 106 -13.07 8.82 -13.90
N LEU A 107 -12.27 8.12 -14.69
CA LEU A 107 -12.18 6.67 -14.68
C LEU A 107 -10.72 6.27 -14.52
N ASP A 108 -10.43 5.53 -13.44
CA ASP A 108 -9.17 4.84 -13.28
C ASP A 108 -9.30 3.41 -13.80
N ILE A 109 -8.32 2.99 -14.59
CA ILE A 109 -8.25 1.70 -15.23
C ILE A 109 -6.97 1.03 -14.73
N ASP A 110 -7.11 -0.10 -14.04
CA ASP A 110 -5.99 -0.92 -13.58
C ASP A 110 -6.10 -2.33 -14.16
N LEU A 111 -4.99 -2.85 -14.68
CA LEU A 111 -4.86 -4.24 -15.11
C LEU A 111 -3.61 -4.84 -14.48
N ASP A 112 -3.82 -5.84 -13.63
CA ASP A 112 -2.76 -6.57 -12.95
C ASP A 112 -2.53 -7.93 -13.62
N LYS A 113 -1.26 -8.35 -13.70
CA LYS A 113 -0.90 -9.71 -14.12
C LYS A 113 -1.37 -10.73 -13.08
N PRO A 114 -1.61 -11.97 -13.51
CA PRO A 114 -1.91 -13.06 -12.59
C PRO A 114 -0.73 -13.30 -11.63
N ILE A 115 -1.06 -13.68 -10.38
CA ILE A 115 -0.07 -14.10 -9.40
C ILE A 115 0.59 -15.39 -9.90
N GLU A 116 1.91 -15.38 -10.11
CA GLU A 116 2.66 -16.57 -10.49
C GLU A 116 2.68 -17.57 -9.33
N MET A 117 1.97 -18.68 -9.50
CA MET A 117 1.86 -19.75 -8.52
C MET A 117 2.84 -20.86 -8.85
N GLY A 118 3.54 -21.35 -7.82
CA GLY A 118 4.37 -22.56 -7.87
C GLY A 118 3.80 -23.68 -7.03
N THR A 119 4.65 -24.65 -6.65
CA THR A 119 4.30 -25.65 -5.64
C THR A 119 4.25 -24.99 -4.27
N LEU A 120 3.11 -25.11 -3.60
CA LEU A 120 2.89 -24.53 -2.28
C LEU A 120 3.79 -25.18 -1.23
N ARG A 121 4.66 -24.38 -0.64
CA ARG A 121 5.44 -24.73 0.56
C ARG A 121 4.79 -24.02 1.74
N TRP A 122 4.04 -24.79 2.55
CA TRP A 122 3.40 -24.22 3.72
C TRP A 122 4.42 -23.86 4.80
N PRO A 123 4.31 -22.70 5.46
CA PRO A 123 5.21 -22.30 6.55
C PRO A 123 5.29 -23.35 7.67
N ASP A 124 6.48 -23.63 8.17
CA ASP A 124 6.71 -24.61 9.23
C ASP A 124 7.00 -23.99 10.62
N SER A 125 6.96 -22.65 10.70
CA SER A 125 7.01 -21.88 11.94
C SER A 125 5.90 -22.27 12.94
N ALA A 126 5.96 -21.80 14.18
CA ALA A 126 4.91 -22.00 15.16
C ALA A 126 3.57 -21.46 14.67
N LEU A 127 3.61 -20.29 14.02
CA LEU A 127 2.45 -19.63 13.41
C LEU A 127 1.88 -20.43 12.25
N GLY A 128 2.75 -20.93 11.34
CA GLY A 128 2.34 -21.77 10.22
C GLY A 128 1.69 -23.11 10.64
N LYS A 129 2.13 -23.67 11.78
CA LYS A 129 1.53 -24.88 12.38
C LYS A 129 0.18 -24.61 13.07
N ALA A 130 -0.05 -23.38 13.54
CA ALA A 130 -1.32 -22.98 14.17
C ALA A 130 -2.44 -22.83 13.13
N VAL A 131 -2.12 -22.42 11.91
CA VAL A 131 -3.09 -22.21 10.84
C VAL A 131 -3.23 -23.49 10.01
N PRO A 132 -4.46 -24.01 9.82
CA PRO A 132 -4.69 -25.18 8.96
C PRO A 132 -4.21 -24.94 7.52
N LYS A 133 -3.44 -25.87 6.97
CA LYS A 133 -3.05 -25.81 5.55
C LYS A 133 -4.28 -26.10 4.68
N PRO A 134 -4.59 -25.25 3.67
CA PRO A 134 -5.63 -25.56 2.68
C PRO A 134 -5.28 -26.81 1.86
N ASP A 135 -6.32 -27.47 1.34
CA ASP A 135 -6.16 -28.63 0.43
C ASP A 135 -5.82 -28.13 -0.99
N SER A 136 -4.59 -27.69 -1.16
CA SER A 136 -4.02 -27.30 -2.45
C SER A 136 -2.50 -27.43 -2.41
N ASP A 137 -1.94 -27.87 -3.54
CA ASP A 137 -0.48 -27.90 -3.77
C ASP A 137 0.02 -26.72 -4.60
N LYS A 138 -0.86 -25.79 -4.95
CA LYS A 138 -0.54 -24.64 -5.79
C LYS A 138 -0.55 -23.36 -4.94
N GLY A 139 0.53 -22.58 -4.96
CA GLY A 139 0.56 -21.33 -4.20
C GLY A 139 1.88 -20.58 -4.35
N LYS A 140 1.90 -19.42 -3.67
CA LYS A 140 3.06 -18.55 -3.57
C LYS A 140 3.20 -18.10 -2.13
N VAL A 141 4.35 -18.30 -1.54
CA VAL A 141 4.71 -17.69 -0.25
C VAL A 141 5.31 -16.33 -0.54
N GLU A 142 4.64 -15.29 -0.11
CA GLU A 142 5.11 -13.90 -0.25
C GLU A 142 6.00 -13.50 0.91
N THR A 143 5.59 -13.88 2.12
CA THR A 143 6.31 -13.63 3.37
C THR A 143 6.29 -14.89 4.23
N ASP A 144 7.39 -15.23 4.85
CA ASP A 144 7.52 -16.32 5.82
C ASP A 144 8.63 -15.96 6.82
N THR A 145 8.22 -15.48 7.98
CA THR A 145 9.06 -15.11 9.12
C THR A 145 8.56 -15.78 10.39
N GLU A 146 9.28 -15.65 11.49
CA GLU A 146 8.83 -16.17 12.79
C GLU A 146 7.56 -15.45 13.32
N SER A 147 7.33 -14.20 12.91
CA SER A 147 6.22 -13.38 13.41
C SER A 147 5.10 -13.15 12.39
N GLN A 148 5.30 -13.48 11.12
CA GLN A 148 4.31 -13.25 10.06
C GLN A 148 4.52 -14.19 8.88
N PHE A 149 3.40 -14.64 8.27
CA PHE A 149 3.43 -15.16 6.92
C PHE A 149 2.29 -14.60 6.07
N ILE A 150 2.53 -14.51 4.76
CA ILE A 150 1.54 -14.18 3.74
C ILE A 150 1.66 -15.24 2.65
N VAL A 151 0.58 -15.94 2.38
CA VAL A 151 0.55 -17.04 1.41
C VAL A 151 -0.66 -16.90 0.49
N TYR A 152 -0.42 -16.89 -0.80
CA TYR A 152 -1.46 -17.04 -1.81
C TYR A 152 -1.62 -18.52 -2.16
N VAL A 153 -2.85 -19.02 -2.14
CA VAL A 153 -3.20 -20.40 -2.45
C VAL A 153 -4.10 -20.41 -3.66
N GLY A 154 -3.62 -21.03 -4.75
CA GLY A 154 -4.34 -21.14 -6.02
C GLY A 154 -5.09 -22.47 -6.17
N GLY A 155 -6.02 -22.53 -7.15
CA GLY A 155 -6.90 -23.69 -7.35
C GLY A 155 -7.91 -23.86 -6.19
N PHE A 156 -8.22 -22.76 -5.53
CA PHE A 156 -9.12 -22.73 -4.38
C PHE A 156 -10.48 -22.14 -4.79
N GLU A 157 -11.44 -23.02 -5.02
CA GLU A 157 -12.80 -22.62 -5.37
C GLU A 157 -13.48 -21.92 -4.21
N ILE A 158 -14.27 -20.88 -4.51
CA ILE A 158 -14.93 -20.05 -3.47
C ILE A 158 -15.90 -20.86 -2.60
N ASP A 159 -16.51 -21.92 -3.11
CA ASP A 159 -17.41 -22.81 -2.37
C ASP A 159 -16.71 -23.57 -1.23
N LYS A 160 -15.38 -23.67 -1.26
CA LYS A 160 -14.55 -24.24 -0.21
C LYS A 160 -14.22 -23.27 0.91
N LEU A 161 -14.44 -21.96 0.72
CA LEU A 161 -14.03 -20.93 1.66
C LEU A 161 -14.67 -21.13 3.03
N ASP A 162 -15.95 -21.36 3.08
CA ASP A 162 -16.68 -21.60 4.32
C ASP A 162 -16.14 -22.82 5.08
N SER A 163 -15.86 -23.91 4.37
CA SER A 163 -15.29 -25.11 4.98
C SER A 163 -13.90 -24.88 5.54
N TYR A 164 -13.10 -24.07 4.86
CA TYR A 164 -11.76 -23.72 5.31
C TYR A 164 -11.81 -22.78 6.54
N ILE A 165 -12.69 -21.77 6.53
CA ILE A 165 -12.95 -20.91 7.68
C ILE A 165 -13.36 -21.75 8.91
N GLU A 166 -14.26 -22.72 8.73
CA GLU A 166 -14.67 -23.63 9.81
C GLU A 166 -13.50 -24.48 10.36
N ALA A 167 -12.54 -24.86 9.51
CA ALA A 167 -11.32 -25.53 9.97
C ALA A 167 -10.46 -24.59 10.81
N CYS A 168 -10.33 -23.31 10.44
CA CYS A 168 -9.60 -22.29 11.20
C CYS A 168 -10.30 -21.98 12.54
N ILE A 169 -11.64 -21.92 12.57
CA ILE A 169 -12.42 -21.78 13.80
C ILE A 169 -12.16 -22.96 14.75
N LYS A 170 -12.15 -24.20 14.23
CA LYS A 170 -11.83 -25.40 15.02
C LYS A 170 -10.38 -25.41 15.50
N ALA A 171 -9.45 -24.77 14.78
CA ALA A 171 -8.08 -24.59 15.21
C ALA A 171 -7.91 -23.54 16.32
N GLY A 172 -8.96 -22.76 16.62
CA GLY A 172 -8.99 -21.82 17.74
C GLY A 172 -9.01 -20.34 17.35
N PHE A 173 -9.07 -20.01 16.09
CA PHE A 173 -9.20 -18.61 15.63
C PHE A 173 -10.64 -18.14 15.78
N THR A 174 -11.00 -17.62 16.97
CA THR A 174 -12.39 -17.31 17.36
C THR A 174 -12.54 -16.01 18.14
N VAL A 175 -11.44 -15.34 18.49
CA VAL A 175 -11.45 -14.12 19.30
C VAL A 175 -11.49 -12.91 18.39
N ASP A 176 -12.35 -11.94 18.68
CA ASP A 176 -12.52 -10.69 17.93
C ASP A 176 -12.67 -10.94 16.41
N TYR A 177 -13.49 -11.93 16.08
CA TYR A 177 -13.67 -12.34 14.69
C TYR A 177 -14.62 -11.41 13.93
N ASP A 178 -14.33 -11.26 12.63
CA ASP A 178 -15.26 -10.70 11.64
C ASP A 178 -15.28 -11.59 10.39
N ARG A 179 -16.44 -11.73 9.77
CA ARG A 179 -16.68 -12.62 8.64
C ARG A 179 -17.61 -11.97 7.62
N GLY A 180 -17.20 -11.98 6.37
CA GLY A 180 -18.04 -11.66 5.22
C GLY A 180 -18.08 -12.81 4.22
N ASP A 181 -18.72 -12.59 3.08
CA ASP A 181 -18.88 -13.61 2.03
C ASP A 181 -17.54 -14.04 1.41
N LYS A 182 -16.51 -13.17 1.48
CA LYS A 182 -15.21 -13.40 0.85
C LYS A 182 -14.03 -13.25 1.80
N TYR A 183 -14.27 -13.07 3.09
CA TYR A 183 -13.20 -12.90 4.06
C TYR A 183 -13.56 -13.42 5.44
N TYR A 184 -12.51 -13.70 6.20
CA TYR A 184 -12.57 -14.00 7.63
C TYR A 184 -11.32 -13.48 8.30
N HIS A 185 -11.46 -12.89 9.49
CA HIS A 185 -10.31 -12.66 10.37
C HIS A 185 -10.67 -12.90 11.83
N ALA A 186 -9.68 -13.32 12.62
CA ALA A 186 -9.82 -13.58 14.03
C ALA A 186 -8.44 -13.68 14.70
N TYR A 187 -8.44 -13.61 16.03
CA TYR A 187 -7.30 -14.03 16.85
C TYR A 187 -7.55 -15.42 17.44
N ASP A 188 -6.47 -16.14 17.75
CA ASP A 188 -6.52 -17.31 18.62
C ASP A 188 -6.18 -16.91 20.08
N LYS A 189 -6.22 -17.91 21.00
CA LYS A 189 -5.89 -17.72 22.42
C LYS A 189 -4.43 -17.31 22.70
N ASN A 190 -3.53 -17.47 21.73
CA ASN A 190 -2.12 -17.12 21.83
C ASN A 190 -1.84 -15.74 21.19
N ASN A 191 -2.88 -14.96 20.88
CA ASN A 191 -2.80 -13.70 20.16
C ASN A 191 -2.23 -13.82 18.73
N TYR A 192 -2.35 -15.00 18.10
CA TYR A 192 -2.07 -15.12 16.68
C TYR A 192 -3.25 -14.55 15.89
N TYR A 193 -2.98 -13.55 15.06
CA TYR A 193 -3.96 -13.00 14.12
C TYR A 193 -3.98 -13.83 12.85
N LEU A 194 -5.16 -14.10 12.34
CA LEU A 194 -5.39 -14.73 11.04
C LEU A 194 -6.35 -13.87 10.23
N LYS A 195 -6.01 -13.62 8.97
CA LYS A 195 -6.90 -13.06 7.98
C LYS A 195 -6.89 -13.93 6.73
N ILE A 196 -8.07 -14.22 6.22
CA ILE A 196 -8.30 -14.97 5.00
C ILE A 196 -9.12 -14.08 4.08
N SER A 197 -8.71 -13.92 2.83
CA SER A 197 -9.48 -13.20 1.81
C SER A 197 -9.52 -14.01 0.51
N TYR A 198 -10.69 -14.08 -0.11
CA TYR A 198 -10.83 -14.59 -1.47
C TYR A 198 -10.51 -13.46 -2.45
N GLU A 199 -9.44 -13.65 -3.21
CA GLU A 199 -8.90 -12.63 -4.12
C GLU A 199 -9.52 -12.68 -5.51
N GLY A 200 -10.37 -13.69 -5.78
CA GLY A 200 -10.91 -14.02 -7.09
C GLY A 200 -9.99 -15.00 -7.85
N PHE A 201 -10.45 -15.45 -8.99
CA PHE A 201 -9.73 -16.38 -9.87
C PHE A 201 -9.15 -17.60 -9.13
N GLN A 202 -10.04 -18.26 -8.34
CA GLN A 202 -9.68 -19.45 -7.54
C GLN A 202 -8.47 -19.24 -6.63
N THR A 203 -8.32 -18.06 -6.05
CA THR A 203 -7.19 -17.70 -5.20
C THR A 203 -7.68 -17.16 -3.86
N ILE A 204 -7.10 -17.66 -2.78
CA ILE A 204 -7.21 -17.04 -1.44
C ILE A 204 -5.85 -16.49 -1.02
N CYS A 205 -5.86 -15.39 -0.29
CA CYS A 205 -4.74 -14.88 0.48
C CYS A 205 -4.94 -15.26 1.94
N ILE A 206 -3.90 -15.81 2.57
CA ILE A 206 -3.87 -16.15 3.98
C ILE A 206 -2.73 -15.36 4.61
N GLU A 207 -3.08 -14.44 5.49
CA GLU A 207 -2.16 -13.64 6.26
C GLU A 207 -2.25 -14.08 7.71
N ALA A 208 -1.12 -14.36 8.36
CA ALA A 208 -1.10 -14.60 9.79
C ALA A 208 0.07 -13.87 10.43
N SER A 209 -0.15 -13.35 11.63
CA SER A 209 0.88 -12.62 12.38
C SER A 209 0.74 -12.84 13.89
N VAL A 210 1.84 -12.64 14.60
CA VAL A 210 1.86 -12.58 16.07
C VAL A 210 1.54 -11.16 16.47
N LYS A 211 0.52 -10.96 17.32
CA LYS A 211 0.29 -9.64 17.91
C LYS A 211 1.44 -9.33 18.85
N GLU A 212 2.17 -8.26 18.61
CA GLU A 212 3.17 -7.78 19.57
C GLU A 212 2.44 -7.38 20.87
N GLU A 213 2.80 -7.99 22.00
CA GLU A 213 2.33 -7.54 23.30
C GLU A 213 2.90 -6.16 23.57
N GLU A 214 2.05 -5.14 23.73
CA GLU A 214 2.45 -3.90 24.34
C GLU A 214 2.99 -4.23 25.75
N THR A 215 4.30 -4.19 25.90
CA THR A 215 4.95 -4.31 27.22
C THR A 215 4.55 -3.08 28.05
N THR A 216 3.44 -3.17 28.75
CA THR A 216 3.11 -2.28 29.86
C THR A 216 4.15 -2.53 30.95
N ALA A 217 5.13 -1.65 31.00
CA ALA A 217 6.08 -1.60 32.11
C ALA A 217 5.29 -1.35 33.39
N THR A 218 5.08 -2.40 34.19
CA THR A 218 4.49 -2.33 35.52
C THR A 218 5.47 -1.55 36.42
N GLN A 219 5.21 -0.28 36.63
CA GLN A 219 5.86 0.46 37.71
C GLN A 219 5.34 -0.06 39.05
N ASN A 220 6.15 -0.82 39.71
CA ASN A 220 5.97 -1.09 41.15
C ASN A 220 6.11 0.22 41.92
N THR A 221 5.00 0.77 42.36
CA THR A 221 4.97 1.82 43.37
C THR A 221 5.02 1.14 44.74
N ASP A 222 6.17 1.26 45.38
CA ASP A 222 6.31 0.97 46.82
C ASP A 222 5.78 2.16 47.63
N ASP A 223 4.84 1.84 48.47
CA ASP A 223 4.05 2.75 49.29
C ASP A 223 4.83 3.11 50.54
N THR A 224 5.23 4.39 50.74
CA THR A 224 5.51 4.90 52.07
C THR A 224 5.01 6.34 52.23
N LYS A 225 3.99 6.43 53.06
CA LYS A 225 3.28 7.56 53.63
C LYS A 225 4.19 8.47 54.43
N LYS A 226 4.13 9.82 54.25
CA LYS A 226 4.00 10.79 55.33
C LYS A 226 3.64 12.21 54.85
N GLU A 227 2.68 12.76 55.56
CA GLU A 227 2.16 14.13 55.66
C GLU A 227 3.26 15.20 55.80
N ASP A 228 3.09 16.42 55.37
CA ASP A 228 2.30 17.56 55.86
C ASP A 228 2.84 18.91 55.33
N THR A 229 1.92 19.83 55.15
CA THR A 229 1.96 21.30 55.23
C THR A 229 2.77 22.21 54.29
N SER A 230 1.98 22.91 53.50
CA SER A 230 1.73 24.38 53.45
C SER A 230 2.73 25.37 52.83
N LYS A 231 2.11 26.21 52.01
CA LYS A 231 2.28 27.64 51.74
C LYS A 231 3.32 28.19 50.78
N SER A 232 2.80 28.67 49.70
CA SER A 232 2.72 30.09 49.30
C SER A 232 3.94 30.85 48.75
N ALA A 233 3.69 31.47 47.60
CA ALA A 233 4.16 32.77 47.12
C ALA A 233 5.30 32.82 46.08
N LYS A 234 4.92 33.11 44.85
CA LYS A 234 5.07 34.38 44.11
C LYS A 234 6.47 34.83 43.62
N ALA A 235 6.50 35.06 42.31
CA ALA A 235 7.22 36.09 41.54
C ALA A 235 8.72 35.85 41.26
N ASP A 236 9.08 35.93 40.07
CA ASP A 236 9.39 36.95 39.11
C ASP A 236 10.71 36.70 38.37
N SER A 237 10.67 36.86 37.08
CA SER A 237 11.64 37.50 36.20
C SER A 237 12.98 36.86 35.83
N SER A 238 13.08 36.72 34.53
CA SER A 238 14.16 37.09 33.61
C SER A 238 15.29 36.12 33.24
N LYS A 239 15.25 35.86 31.97
CA LYS A 239 16.33 35.98 30.95
C LYS A 239 17.59 35.13 31.02
N THR A 240 17.79 34.55 29.88
CA THR A 240 18.97 34.40 29.01
C THR A 240 19.73 33.08 29.02
N ASP A 241 19.66 32.48 27.88
CA ASP A 241 20.73 32.12 26.93
C ASP A 241 21.36 30.72 26.98
N SER A 242 21.31 30.14 25.80
CA SER A 242 22.28 29.27 25.13
C SER A 242 22.49 27.82 25.55
N SER A 243 22.22 27.06 24.52
CA SER A 243 23.03 25.97 23.97
C SER A 243 22.90 24.55 24.47
N LYS A 244 22.46 23.76 23.53
CA LYS A 244 23.07 22.52 23.05
C LYS A 244 22.85 21.21 23.78
N SER A 245 22.29 20.34 23.04
CA SER A 245 22.64 18.94 22.83
C SER A 245 21.76 17.84 23.37
N ALA A 246 21.29 17.07 22.41
CA ALA A 246 21.23 15.62 22.31
C ALA A 246 20.13 14.86 23.02
N SER A 247 19.33 14.28 22.14
CA SER A 247 18.81 12.92 22.12
C SER A 247 18.03 12.41 23.33
N SER A 248 16.81 12.11 23.06
CA SER A 248 16.32 10.74 23.21
C SER A 248 14.86 10.66 22.76
N ALA A 249 14.58 9.61 21.99
CA ALA A 249 13.27 9.19 21.57
C ALA A 249 12.35 8.99 22.78
N SER A 250 11.14 9.49 22.69
CA SER A 250 10.03 8.93 23.45
C SER A 250 8.78 8.96 22.57
N SER A 251 8.40 7.76 22.15
CA SER A 251 7.08 7.45 21.63
C SER A 251 6.02 7.86 22.64
N SER A 252 5.11 8.73 22.27
CA SER A 252 3.86 8.89 22.99
C SER A 252 2.70 8.80 21.99
N SER A 253 2.01 7.66 22.06
CA SER A 253 0.66 7.51 21.53
C SER A 253 -0.24 8.56 22.17
N ASN A 254 -0.83 9.43 21.37
CA ASN A 254 -1.99 10.20 21.79
C ASN A 254 -3.02 10.21 20.67
N SER A 255 -4.09 9.48 20.90
CA SER A 255 -5.34 9.57 20.17
C SER A 255 -6.03 10.90 20.50
N ASP A 256 -6.59 11.50 19.44
CA ASP A 256 -7.56 12.60 19.48
C ASP A 256 -7.03 14.01 19.81
N SER A 257 -6.24 14.55 18.88
CA SER A 257 -6.16 15.99 18.67
C SER A 257 -6.18 16.24 17.16
N GLY A 258 -6.92 17.24 16.67
CA GLY A 258 -7.01 17.59 15.24
C GLY A 258 -5.68 18.13 14.67
N GLU A 259 -4.56 17.64 15.16
CA GLU A 259 -3.19 17.98 14.80
C GLU A 259 -2.50 16.75 14.20
N VAL A 260 -1.69 16.98 13.18
CA VAL A 260 -0.90 15.94 12.50
C VAL A 260 0.10 15.34 13.49
N SER A 261 0.21 14.02 13.53
CA SER A 261 1.20 13.35 14.37
C SER A 261 2.62 13.74 13.97
N ALA A 262 3.49 13.98 14.97
CA ALA A 262 4.83 14.53 14.72
C ALA A 262 5.67 13.59 13.83
N ASP A 263 5.63 12.28 14.08
CA ASP A 263 6.38 11.27 13.33
C ASP A 263 5.89 11.15 11.89
N PHE A 264 4.55 11.20 11.69
CA PHE A 264 3.97 11.18 10.36
C PHE A 264 4.28 12.44 9.57
N LYS A 265 4.23 13.60 10.24
CA LYS A 265 4.60 14.87 9.63
C LYS A 265 6.07 14.88 9.20
N GLU A 266 6.98 14.44 10.06
CA GLU A 266 8.41 14.34 9.74
C GLU A 266 8.64 13.43 8.52
N MET A 267 8.00 12.27 8.48
CA MET A 267 8.07 11.35 7.34
C MET A 267 7.58 11.98 6.05
N MET A 268 6.46 12.70 6.09
CA MET A 268 5.91 13.35 4.89
C MET A 268 6.74 14.57 4.44
N ASP A 269 7.36 15.29 5.37
CA ASP A 269 8.29 16.38 5.07
C ASP A 269 9.59 15.82 4.43
N GLU A 270 10.10 14.68 4.88
CA GLU A 270 11.22 13.97 4.25
C GLU A 270 10.86 13.51 2.82
N TYR A 271 9.63 13.00 2.63
CA TYR A 271 9.13 12.64 1.30
C TYR A 271 9.13 13.84 0.35
N GLU A 272 8.58 14.97 0.78
CA GLU A 272 8.55 16.18 -0.04
C GLU A 272 9.97 16.65 -0.37
N SER A 273 10.89 16.64 0.61
CA SER A 273 12.30 17.01 0.42
C SER A 273 13.03 16.07 -0.56
N PHE A 274 12.75 14.77 -0.47
CA PHE A 274 13.28 13.80 -1.44
C PHE A 274 12.77 14.10 -2.84
N MET A 275 11.48 14.37 -3.00
CA MET A 275 10.87 14.67 -4.30
C MET A 275 11.36 16.00 -4.87
N ASP A 276 11.68 16.98 -4.05
CA ASP A 276 12.35 18.22 -4.50
C ASP A 276 13.73 17.91 -5.10
N SER A 277 14.51 17.09 -4.41
CA SER A 277 15.83 16.65 -4.92
C SER A 277 15.71 15.86 -6.23
N TYR A 278 14.65 15.06 -6.36
CA TYR A 278 14.35 14.32 -7.59
C TYR A 278 14.00 15.26 -8.76
N VAL A 279 13.13 16.25 -8.52
CA VAL A 279 12.74 17.26 -9.53
C VAL A 279 13.97 18.04 -10.01
N ASP A 280 14.82 18.51 -9.10
CA ASP A 280 16.06 19.21 -9.44
C ASP A 280 17.02 18.33 -10.25
N PHE A 281 17.13 17.05 -9.87
CA PHE A 281 17.94 16.08 -10.62
C PHE A 281 17.39 15.90 -12.05
N MET A 282 16.08 15.73 -12.20
CA MET A 282 15.44 15.53 -13.50
C MET A 282 15.57 16.74 -14.42
N GLN A 283 15.50 17.97 -13.89
CA GLN A 283 15.75 19.18 -14.65
C GLN A 283 17.18 19.20 -15.18
N ARG A 284 18.18 18.95 -14.32
CA ARG A 284 19.59 18.90 -14.71
C ARG A 284 19.90 17.74 -15.67
N TYR A 285 19.21 16.61 -15.52
CA TYR A 285 19.35 15.46 -16.40
C TYR A 285 18.85 15.79 -17.82
N LYS A 286 17.71 16.48 -17.94
CA LYS A 286 17.16 16.94 -19.23
C LYS A 286 18.11 17.90 -19.95
N ASP A 287 18.76 18.78 -19.20
CA ASP A 287 19.64 19.83 -19.74
C ASP A 287 21.08 19.34 -19.94
N SER A 288 21.39 18.08 -19.58
CA SER A 288 22.75 17.54 -19.62
C SER A 288 23.13 16.98 -20.98
N ASP A 289 24.23 17.48 -21.56
CA ASP A 289 24.86 16.88 -22.75
C ASP A 289 25.53 15.52 -22.45
N ASN A 290 25.75 15.17 -21.18
CA ASN A 290 26.38 13.91 -20.74
C ASN A 290 25.63 13.26 -19.54
N PRO A 291 24.50 12.61 -19.77
CA PRO A 291 23.74 11.93 -18.69
C PRO A 291 24.54 10.87 -17.92
N ALA A 292 25.55 10.26 -18.56
CA ALA A 292 26.37 9.25 -17.92
C ALA A 292 27.19 9.81 -16.74
N SER A 293 27.53 11.10 -16.74
CA SER A 293 28.23 11.77 -15.63
C SER A 293 27.38 11.88 -14.36
N MET A 294 26.06 11.75 -14.47
CA MET A 294 25.10 11.90 -13.37
C MET A 294 24.75 10.57 -12.67
N MET A 295 25.32 9.44 -13.13
CA MET A 295 25.02 8.11 -12.58
C MET A 295 25.37 7.96 -11.09
N ALA A 296 26.42 8.65 -10.61
CA ALA A 296 26.80 8.61 -9.19
C ALA A 296 25.74 9.31 -8.33
N GLU A 297 25.28 10.50 -8.76
CA GLU A 297 24.22 11.24 -8.07
C GLU A 297 22.89 10.48 -8.09
N TYR A 298 22.56 9.86 -9.21
CA TYR A 298 21.41 8.97 -9.32
C TYR A 298 21.46 7.82 -8.31
N SER A 299 22.62 7.16 -8.19
CA SER A 299 22.83 6.06 -7.25
C SER A 299 22.65 6.51 -5.79
N GLU A 300 23.11 7.70 -5.44
CA GLU A 300 22.93 8.30 -4.10
C GLU A 300 21.44 8.62 -3.83
N MET A 301 20.75 9.16 -4.82
CA MET A 301 19.31 9.43 -4.73
C MET A 301 18.50 8.13 -4.54
N MET A 302 18.84 7.05 -5.25
CA MET A 302 18.19 5.75 -5.09
C MET A 302 18.43 5.15 -3.70
N LYS A 303 19.58 5.40 -3.08
CA LYS A 303 19.85 5.01 -1.70
C LYS A 303 18.92 5.72 -0.73
N LYS A 304 18.79 7.05 -0.86
CA LYS A 304 17.84 7.84 -0.05
C LYS A 304 16.39 7.38 -0.23
N TYR A 305 15.99 7.06 -1.47
CA TYR A 305 14.67 6.49 -1.74
C TYR A 305 14.46 5.17 -0.99
N SER A 306 15.44 4.27 -1.00
CA SER A 306 15.35 3.00 -0.28
C SER A 306 15.25 3.21 1.24
N GLU A 307 16.01 4.16 1.81
CA GLU A 307 15.94 4.51 3.23
C GLU A 307 14.56 5.09 3.59
N PHE A 308 14.02 5.97 2.73
CA PHE A 308 12.66 6.51 2.89
C PHE A 308 11.58 5.40 2.82
N MET A 309 11.65 4.50 1.83
CA MET A 309 10.69 3.42 1.69
C MET A 309 10.68 2.46 2.89
N ASN A 310 11.83 2.26 3.55
CA ASN A 310 11.89 1.50 4.79
C ASN A 310 11.12 2.18 5.92
N LYS A 311 11.14 3.51 6.00
CA LYS A 311 10.34 4.28 6.97
C LYS A 311 8.85 4.20 6.66
N VAL A 312 8.46 4.35 5.39
CA VAL A 312 7.05 4.24 4.95
C VAL A 312 6.48 2.86 5.28
N ASN A 313 7.25 1.79 5.03
CA ASN A 313 6.82 0.42 5.32
C ASN A 313 6.69 0.13 6.83
N ALA A 314 7.30 0.94 7.68
CA ALA A 314 7.16 0.85 9.13
C ALA A 314 5.90 1.58 9.66
N VAL A 315 5.24 2.40 8.83
CA VAL A 315 4.01 3.12 9.22
C VAL A 315 2.80 2.21 9.04
N ASN A 316 2.06 2.00 10.12
CA ASN A 316 0.77 1.34 10.05
C ASN A 316 -0.30 2.32 9.55
N THR A 317 -0.71 2.16 8.31
CA THR A 317 -1.71 3.05 7.68
C THR A 317 -3.09 3.00 8.34
N ASN A 318 -3.38 2.00 9.17
CA ASN A 318 -4.64 1.90 9.92
C ASN A 318 -4.68 2.82 11.16
N ASP A 319 -3.52 3.35 11.57
CA ASP A 319 -3.41 4.21 12.76
C ASP A 319 -3.38 5.71 12.40
N LEU A 320 -3.53 6.05 11.12
CA LEU A 320 -3.53 7.44 10.66
C LEU A 320 -4.80 8.17 11.10
N SER A 321 -4.60 9.30 11.78
CA SER A 321 -5.69 10.21 12.14
C SER A 321 -6.27 10.91 10.89
N ALA A 322 -7.44 11.51 11.02
CA ALA A 322 -8.01 12.34 9.96
C ALA A 322 -7.09 13.52 9.58
N ALA A 323 -6.33 14.06 10.55
CA ALA A 323 -5.36 15.14 10.33
C ALA A 323 -4.14 14.63 9.55
N ASP A 324 -3.62 13.44 9.87
CA ASP A 324 -2.53 12.80 9.13
C ASP A 324 -2.93 12.55 7.68
N TYR A 325 -4.14 12.03 7.46
CA TYR A 325 -4.63 11.80 6.11
C TYR A 325 -4.80 13.11 5.31
N ALA A 326 -5.32 14.17 5.93
CA ALA A 326 -5.40 15.48 5.28
C ALA A 326 -4.01 16.02 4.91
N TYR A 327 -3.03 15.86 5.79
CA TYR A 327 -1.65 16.25 5.53
C TYR A 327 -1.00 15.43 4.41
N TYR A 328 -1.26 14.12 4.36
CA TYR A 328 -0.87 13.26 3.26
C TYR A 328 -1.36 13.78 1.91
N LEU A 329 -2.65 14.12 1.82
CA LEU A 329 -3.24 14.66 0.59
C LEU A 329 -2.61 16.00 0.19
N GLU A 330 -2.34 16.86 1.17
CA GLU A 330 -1.72 18.17 0.92
C GLU A 330 -0.29 18.02 0.39
N VAL A 331 0.55 17.20 1.04
CA VAL A 331 1.93 16.93 0.60
C VAL A 331 1.94 16.30 -0.79
N THR A 332 1.09 15.30 -1.01
CA THR A 332 0.97 14.63 -2.32
C THR A 332 0.58 15.60 -3.42
N ALA A 333 -0.35 16.51 -3.16
CA ALA A 333 -0.74 17.55 -4.12
C ALA A 333 0.43 18.51 -4.45
N ARG A 334 1.22 18.92 -3.44
CA ARG A 334 2.42 19.75 -3.65
C ARG A 334 3.47 19.02 -4.48
N VAL A 335 3.73 17.75 -4.16
CA VAL A 335 4.68 16.91 -4.90
C VAL A 335 4.24 16.73 -6.35
N ASN A 336 2.97 16.39 -6.59
CA ASN A 336 2.44 16.23 -7.94
C ASN A 336 2.55 17.51 -8.77
N LYS A 337 2.31 18.67 -8.15
CA LYS A 337 2.50 19.96 -8.83
C LYS A 337 3.97 20.21 -9.23
N LYS A 338 4.93 19.83 -8.38
CA LYS A 338 6.36 19.94 -8.66
C LYS A 338 6.78 18.97 -9.78
N LEU A 339 6.33 17.72 -9.72
CA LEU A 339 6.59 16.72 -10.76
C LEU A 339 6.05 17.17 -12.13
N ALA A 340 4.86 17.76 -12.18
CA ALA A 340 4.31 18.31 -13.42
C ALA A 340 5.16 19.42 -14.04
N SER A 341 6.07 20.06 -13.30
CA SER A 341 6.98 21.09 -13.82
C SER A 341 8.19 20.51 -14.55
N VAL A 342 8.50 19.21 -14.35
CA VAL A 342 9.63 18.52 -14.98
C VAL A 342 9.20 17.44 -15.98
N ALA A 343 7.90 17.14 -16.04
CA ALA A 343 7.31 16.34 -17.09
C ALA A 343 7.19 17.18 -18.36
#